data_de7158cbc5fae423a8902ea00686beea
#
_entry.id   de7158cbc5fae423a8902ea00686beea
#
_cell.length_a   1.000
_cell.length_b   1.000
_cell.length_c   1.000
_cell.angle_alpha   90.00
_cell.angle_beta   90.00
_cell.angle_gamma   90.00
#
_symmetry.space_group_name_H-M   'P 1'
#
loop_
_entity.id
_entity.type
_entity.pdbx_description
1 polymer ?
#
loop_
_entity_poly.entity_id
_entity_poly.type
_entity_poly.pdbx_seq_one_letter_code
_entity_poly.pdbx_strand_id
1 'polypeptide(L)'
;MSKLADLIWKNAELLRGAYKENEYRKVILPFTILRRLDCVLLPTRDAVRTKYQTVHNKGYDLDKMLTPVSKHPFFNTSKFTLPNIAETPDDVRDNLEAMINGFSQNVRDIFEKFEFSATLDKLAEKNRLYLVVQRFAETELDPEKVTNHDMGQAFEELLRKFNDVSPAGEQYTPPRCHRTHGHAAVRWRP
;
A
#
# COMPACT_ATOMS: atom_id res chain seq x y z
N MET A 1 -1.10 21.10 1.72
CA MET A 1 -1.22 19.66 2.04
C MET A 1 -1.59 19.50 3.50
N SER A 2 -2.35 18.45 3.84
CA SER A 2 -2.59 18.09 5.23
C SER A 2 -1.25 17.72 5.91
N LYS A 3 -1.17 17.92 7.21
CA LYS A 3 0.04 17.54 7.98
C LYS A 3 0.42 16.08 7.78
N LEU A 4 -0.59 15.21 7.60
CA LEU A 4 -0.40 13.78 7.38
C LEU A 4 0.20 13.49 6.00
N ALA A 5 -0.34 14.11 4.94
CA ALA A 5 0.21 13.96 3.60
C ALA A 5 1.66 14.48 3.50
N ASP A 6 1.98 15.59 4.19
CA ASP A 6 3.35 16.10 4.27
C ASP A 6 4.29 15.15 5.02
N LEU A 7 3.81 14.54 6.12
CA LEU A 7 4.58 13.54 6.87
C LEU A 7 4.91 12.32 5.99
N ILE A 8 3.90 11.78 5.28
CA ILE A 8 4.10 10.64 4.38
C ILE A 8 4.99 11.04 3.20
N TRP A 9 4.82 12.24 2.64
CA TRP A 9 5.63 12.71 1.52
C TRP A 9 7.11 12.84 1.87
N LYS A 10 7.46 13.24 3.09
CA LYS A 10 8.87 13.30 3.55
C LYS A 10 9.59 11.97 3.40
N ASN A 11 8.86 10.84 3.44
CA ASN A 11 9.47 9.53 3.21
C ASN A 11 9.94 9.36 1.76
N ALA A 12 9.40 10.12 0.80
CA ALA A 12 9.85 10.12 -0.59
C ALA A 12 11.27 10.69 -0.77
N GLU A 13 11.76 11.50 0.17
CA GLU A 13 13.14 12.01 0.11
C GLU A 13 14.20 10.90 0.16
N LEU A 14 13.86 9.76 0.81
CA LEU A 14 14.75 8.60 0.84
C LEU A 14 14.94 7.95 -0.55
N LEU A 15 14.04 8.23 -1.49
CA LEU A 15 14.07 7.69 -2.85
C LEU A 15 14.84 8.59 -3.82
N ARG A 16 15.14 9.82 -3.41
CA ARG A 16 15.87 10.80 -4.24
C ARG A 16 17.22 10.23 -4.68
N GLY A 17 17.52 10.36 -5.96
CA GLY A 17 18.76 9.86 -6.57
C GLY A 17 18.77 8.37 -6.86
N ALA A 18 17.89 7.56 -6.24
CA ALA A 18 17.76 6.13 -6.50
C ALA A 18 16.56 5.80 -7.41
N TYR A 19 15.56 6.64 -7.40
CA TYR A 19 14.31 6.50 -8.16
C TYR A 19 13.99 7.79 -8.92
N LYS A 20 13.27 7.68 -10.02
CA LYS A 20 12.64 8.81 -10.70
C LYS A 20 11.43 9.26 -9.89
N GLU A 21 11.08 10.54 -9.92
CA GLU A 21 9.98 11.09 -9.12
C GLU A 21 8.62 10.45 -9.44
N ASN A 22 8.38 10.08 -10.70
CA ASN A 22 7.18 9.38 -11.13
C ASN A 22 7.08 7.94 -10.58
N GLU A 23 8.17 7.35 -10.10
CA GLU A 23 8.20 6.03 -9.50
C GLU A 23 7.92 6.06 -7.99
N TYR A 24 8.00 7.23 -7.34
CA TYR A 24 7.82 7.34 -5.87
C TYR A 24 6.47 6.79 -5.41
N ARG A 25 5.41 6.96 -6.19
CA ARG A 25 4.09 6.43 -5.87
C ARG A 25 4.07 4.91 -5.69
N LYS A 26 4.90 4.17 -6.46
CA LYS A 26 4.99 2.70 -6.38
C LYS A 26 5.61 2.21 -5.07
N VAL A 27 6.32 3.08 -4.37
CA VAL A 27 6.91 2.81 -3.05
C VAL A 27 6.03 3.38 -1.94
N ILE A 28 5.74 4.67 -1.99
CA ILE A 28 5.11 5.41 -0.90
C ILE A 28 3.68 4.92 -0.61
N LEU A 29 2.87 4.68 -1.64
CA LEU A 29 1.47 4.27 -1.43
C LEU A 29 1.36 2.88 -0.78
N PRO A 30 2.00 1.81 -1.29
CA PRO A 30 1.88 0.51 -0.65
C PRO A 30 2.51 0.45 0.75
N PHE A 31 3.62 1.14 1.01
CA PHE A 31 4.17 1.23 2.37
C PHE A 31 3.25 2.00 3.33
N THR A 32 2.56 3.03 2.87
CA THR A 32 1.56 3.76 3.68
C THR A 32 0.39 2.84 4.03
N ILE A 33 -0.11 2.07 3.05
CA ILE A 33 -1.16 1.07 3.28
C ILE A 33 -0.67 0.01 4.27
N LEU A 34 0.53 -0.55 4.05
CA LEU A 34 1.11 -1.58 4.92
C LEU A 34 1.21 -1.09 6.37
N ARG A 35 1.74 0.13 6.58
CA ARG A 35 1.84 0.71 7.92
C ARG A 35 0.48 0.93 8.55
N ARG A 36 -0.51 1.44 7.80
CA ARG A 36 -1.88 1.62 8.31
C ARG A 36 -2.50 0.30 8.74
N LEU A 37 -2.39 -0.74 7.91
CA LEU A 37 -2.91 -2.07 8.23
C LEU A 37 -2.22 -2.69 9.45
N ASP A 38 -0.90 -2.50 9.58
CA ASP A 38 -0.13 -2.94 10.73
C ASP A 38 -0.63 -2.28 12.04
N CYS A 39 -0.85 -0.97 12.04
CA CYS A 39 -1.41 -0.23 13.18
C CYS A 39 -2.84 -0.67 13.52
N VAL A 40 -3.71 -0.83 12.51
CA VAL A 40 -5.12 -1.23 12.69
C VAL A 40 -5.24 -2.61 13.33
N LEU A 41 -4.37 -3.55 12.96
CA LEU A 41 -4.41 -4.93 13.46
C LEU A 41 -3.69 -5.12 14.80
N LEU A 42 -2.90 -4.14 15.24
CA LEU A 42 -2.07 -4.26 16.43
C LEU A 42 -2.84 -4.74 17.68
N PRO A 43 -4.03 -4.20 17.99
CA PRO A 43 -4.78 -4.61 19.21
C PRO A 43 -5.28 -6.06 19.19
N THR A 44 -5.50 -6.63 18.01
CA THR A 44 -6.07 -7.98 17.84
C THR A 44 -5.07 -9.03 17.37
N ARG A 45 -3.84 -8.62 17.08
CA ARG A 45 -2.79 -9.43 16.47
C ARG A 45 -2.53 -10.73 17.22
N ASP A 46 -2.30 -10.66 18.52
CA ASP A 46 -1.96 -11.84 19.33
C ASP A 46 -3.12 -12.82 19.42
N ALA A 47 -4.35 -12.32 19.53
CA ALA A 47 -5.56 -13.15 19.49
C ALA A 47 -5.71 -13.88 18.15
N VAL A 48 -5.48 -13.19 17.03
CA VAL A 48 -5.51 -13.77 15.68
C VAL A 48 -4.44 -14.85 15.54
N ARG A 49 -3.21 -14.59 15.97
CA ARG A 49 -2.10 -15.55 15.88
C ARG A 49 -2.35 -16.78 16.74
N THR A 50 -2.81 -16.61 17.97
CA THR A 50 -3.18 -17.72 18.86
C THR A 50 -4.28 -18.58 18.22
N LYS A 51 -5.32 -17.95 17.68
CA LYS A 51 -6.39 -18.67 16.98
C LYS A 51 -5.85 -19.40 15.76
N TYR A 52 -5.02 -18.74 14.94
CA TYR A 52 -4.39 -19.34 13.77
C TYR A 52 -3.65 -20.62 14.12
N GLN A 53 -2.81 -20.62 15.16
CA GLN A 53 -2.07 -21.81 15.62
C GLN A 53 -2.98 -23.00 15.96
N THR A 54 -4.21 -22.74 16.40
CA THR A 54 -5.17 -23.79 16.75
C THR A 54 -5.97 -24.34 15.57
N VAL A 55 -6.07 -23.58 14.45
CA VAL A 55 -6.99 -23.92 13.34
C VAL A 55 -6.31 -24.20 12.01
N HIS A 56 -5.08 -23.70 11.75
CA HIS A 56 -4.43 -23.72 10.44
C HIS A 56 -4.23 -25.13 9.85
N ASN A 57 -4.03 -26.15 10.70
CA ASN A 57 -3.80 -27.55 10.26
C ASN A 57 -5.10 -28.41 10.25
N LYS A 58 -6.27 -27.81 10.47
CA LYS A 58 -7.53 -28.56 10.65
C LYS A 58 -8.47 -28.49 9.44
N GLY A 59 -8.02 -27.90 8.32
CA GLY A 59 -8.83 -27.77 7.11
C GLY A 59 -10.00 -26.78 7.22
N TYR A 60 -10.01 -25.93 8.25
CA TYR A 60 -11.01 -24.88 8.39
C TYR A 60 -10.77 -23.73 7.40
N ASP A 61 -11.86 -23.07 7.01
CA ASP A 61 -11.82 -21.80 6.29
C ASP A 61 -11.26 -20.71 7.20
N LEU A 62 -10.01 -20.28 6.94
CA LEU A 62 -9.30 -19.32 7.78
C LEU A 62 -9.98 -17.94 7.80
N ASP A 63 -10.60 -17.52 6.69
CA ASP A 63 -11.28 -16.23 6.64
C ASP A 63 -12.47 -16.21 7.61
N LYS A 64 -13.27 -17.29 7.64
CA LYS A 64 -14.39 -17.43 8.59
C LYS A 64 -13.93 -17.51 10.04
N MET A 65 -12.76 -18.09 10.29
CA MET A 65 -12.26 -18.31 11.64
C MET A 65 -11.51 -17.12 12.22
N LEU A 66 -10.81 -16.35 11.39
CA LEU A 66 -9.90 -15.29 11.86
C LEU A 66 -10.48 -13.88 11.70
N THR A 67 -11.33 -13.62 10.71
CA THR A 67 -12.00 -12.33 10.51
C THR A 67 -12.79 -11.85 11.75
N PRO A 68 -13.60 -12.71 12.42
CA PRO A 68 -14.29 -12.30 13.65
C PRO A 68 -13.33 -11.97 14.80
N VAL A 69 -12.16 -12.62 14.86
CA VAL A 69 -11.14 -12.39 15.89
C VAL A 69 -10.41 -11.08 15.64
N SER A 70 -10.09 -10.77 14.38
CA SER A 70 -9.45 -9.51 14.00
C SER A 70 -10.36 -8.31 14.17
N LYS A 71 -11.69 -8.50 14.19
CA LYS A 71 -12.73 -7.45 14.17
C LYS A 71 -12.68 -6.53 12.93
N HIS A 72 -11.99 -6.97 11.88
CA HIS A 72 -11.82 -6.28 10.61
C HIS A 72 -12.08 -7.25 9.47
N PRO A 73 -12.43 -6.78 8.24
CA PRO A 73 -12.63 -7.65 7.07
C PRO A 73 -11.30 -8.24 6.53
N PHE A 74 -10.24 -8.19 7.31
CA PHE A 74 -8.92 -8.71 7.02
C PHE A 74 -8.18 -9.05 8.33
N PHE A 75 -7.13 -9.85 8.22
CA PHE A 75 -6.28 -10.26 9.34
C PHE A 75 -4.83 -10.44 8.88
N ASN A 76 -3.92 -10.63 9.83
CA ASN A 76 -2.55 -11.05 9.58
C ASN A 76 -2.12 -12.14 10.57
N THR A 77 -1.61 -13.26 10.05
CA THR A 77 -1.15 -14.42 10.85
C THR A 77 0.35 -14.37 11.14
N SER A 78 1.08 -13.46 10.50
CA SER A 78 2.53 -13.29 10.66
C SER A 78 2.89 -12.79 12.06
N LYS A 79 4.07 -13.16 12.53
CA LYS A 79 4.67 -12.60 13.75
C LYS A 79 5.26 -11.21 13.54
N PHE A 80 5.45 -10.79 12.30
CA PHE A 80 6.17 -9.57 11.95
C PHE A 80 5.28 -8.33 12.00
N THR A 81 5.84 -7.22 12.49
CA THR A 81 5.33 -5.85 12.40
C THR A 81 6.39 -4.98 11.75
N LEU A 82 6.04 -3.83 11.18
CA LEU A 82 7.06 -2.94 10.63
C LEU A 82 8.10 -2.52 11.67
N PRO A 83 7.74 -2.19 12.94
CA PRO A 83 8.74 -1.89 13.96
C PRO A 83 9.71 -3.05 14.23
N ASN A 84 9.25 -4.29 14.38
CA ASN A 84 10.16 -5.40 14.67
C ASN A 84 10.99 -5.84 13.45
N ILE A 85 10.50 -5.62 12.23
CA ILE A 85 11.30 -5.81 11.01
C ILE A 85 12.44 -4.78 10.95
N ALA A 86 12.19 -3.54 11.36
CA ALA A 86 13.21 -2.50 11.42
C ALA A 86 14.35 -2.79 12.44
N GLU A 87 14.12 -3.70 13.39
CA GLU A 87 15.13 -4.14 14.34
C GLU A 87 16.07 -5.21 13.78
N THR A 88 15.75 -5.80 12.60
CA THR A 88 16.51 -6.90 11.98
C THR A 88 16.96 -6.52 10.56
N PRO A 89 18.00 -5.69 10.40
CA PRO A 89 18.42 -5.12 9.11
C PRO A 89 18.75 -6.16 8.04
N ASP A 90 19.35 -7.28 8.44
CA ASP A 90 19.83 -8.30 7.50
C ASP A 90 18.69 -9.10 6.86
N ASP A 91 17.56 -9.26 7.56
CA ASP A 91 16.42 -10.08 7.14
C ASP A 91 15.21 -9.27 6.68
N VAL A 92 15.36 -7.97 6.46
CA VAL A 92 14.24 -7.05 6.18
C VAL A 92 13.40 -7.51 5.00
N ARG A 93 14.02 -7.97 3.91
CA ARG A 93 13.33 -8.40 2.70
C ARG A 93 12.43 -9.60 2.96
N ASP A 94 13.00 -10.63 3.58
CA ASP A 94 12.31 -11.91 3.85
C ASP A 94 11.21 -11.73 4.91
N ASN A 95 11.50 -10.93 5.94
CA ASN A 95 10.54 -10.62 7.00
C ASN A 95 9.34 -9.81 6.47
N LEU A 96 9.56 -8.86 5.54
CA LEU A 96 8.46 -8.14 4.87
C LEU A 96 7.63 -9.08 4.01
N GLU A 97 8.26 -9.95 3.25
CA GLU A 97 7.54 -10.93 2.43
C GLU A 97 6.70 -11.88 3.30
N ALA A 98 7.28 -12.36 4.40
CA ALA A 98 6.55 -13.18 5.37
C ALA A 98 5.38 -12.40 6.04
N MET A 99 5.56 -11.10 6.29
CA MET A 99 4.48 -10.23 6.80
C MET A 99 3.35 -10.10 5.77
N ILE A 100 3.67 -9.88 4.50
CA ILE A 100 2.69 -9.72 3.42
C ILE A 100 1.94 -11.04 3.19
N ASN A 101 2.64 -12.15 3.14
CA ASN A 101 2.07 -13.48 2.96
C ASN A 101 1.16 -13.90 4.14
N GLY A 102 1.36 -13.32 5.31
CA GLY A 102 0.52 -13.53 6.48
C GLY A 102 -0.85 -12.84 6.42
N PHE A 103 -1.06 -11.88 5.52
CA PHE A 103 -2.36 -11.22 5.37
C PHE A 103 -3.41 -12.14 4.73
N SER A 104 -4.68 -11.84 5.00
CA SER A 104 -5.83 -12.43 4.29
C SER A 104 -5.75 -12.15 2.79
N GLN A 105 -6.40 -13.00 1.96
CA GLN A 105 -6.26 -12.97 0.50
C GLN A 105 -6.62 -11.61 -0.10
N ASN A 106 -7.70 -10.99 0.35
CA ASN A 106 -8.15 -9.67 -0.12
C ASN A 106 -7.09 -8.56 0.04
N VAL A 107 -6.26 -8.64 1.08
CA VAL A 107 -5.15 -7.70 1.29
C VAL A 107 -3.95 -8.06 0.43
N ARG A 108 -3.62 -9.36 0.31
CA ARG A 108 -2.54 -9.82 -0.58
C ARG A 108 -2.78 -9.39 -2.03
N ASP A 109 -4.01 -9.53 -2.53
CA ASP A 109 -4.41 -9.11 -3.87
C ASP A 109 -4.16 -7.60 -4.12
N ILE A 110 -4.25 -6.78 -3.07
CA ILE A 110 -3.91 -5.35 -3.17
C ILE A 110 -2.40 -5.17 -3.41
N PHE A 111 -1.55 -5.86 -2.63
CA PHE A 111 -0.09 -5.76 -2.78
C PHE A 111 0.39 -6.38 -4.11
N GLU A 112 -0.25 -7.43 -4.60
CA GLU A 112 0.02 -8.00 -5.93
C GLU A 112 -0.27 -6.98 -7.03
N LYS A 113 -1.40 -6.27 -6.99
CA LYS A 113 -1.74 -5.20 -7.95
C LYS A 113 -0.76 -4.03 -7.93
N PHE A 114 -0.11 -3.78 -6.81
CA PHE A 114 0.97 -2.80 -6.71
C PHE A 114 2.32 -3.33 -7.20
N GLU A 115 2.43 -4.59 -7.60
CA GLU A 115 3.71 -5.25 -7.91
C GLU A 115 4.74 -5.07 -6.77
N PHE A 116 4.22 -5.19 -5.52
CA PHE A 116 4.97 -4.76 -4.35
C PHE A 116 6.23 -5.60 -4.12
N SER A 117 6.21 -6.90 -4.42
CA SER A 117 7.39 -7.77 -4.32
C SER A 117 8.55 -7.25 -5.21
N ALA A 118 8.26 -6.92 -6.47
CA ALA A 118 9.26 -6.33 -7.39
C ALA A 118 9.76 -4.96 -6.89
N THR A 119 8.90 -4.20 -6.21
CA THR A 119 9.29 -2.93 -5.58
C THR A 119 10.27 -3.17 -4.42
N LEU A 120 10.04 -4.21 -3.59
CA LEU A 120 10.93 -4.57 -2.50
C LEU A 120 12.31 -5.02 -3.03
N ASP A 121 12.34 -5.84 -4.08
CA ASP A 121 13.59 -6.29 -4.72
C ASP A 121 14.40 -5.09 -5.23
N LYS A 122 13.76 -4.17 -5.93
CA LYS A 122 14.40 -2.95 -6.43
C LYS A 122 14.91 -2.04 -5.32
N LEU A 123 14.20 -1.96 -4.18
CA LEU A 123 14.66 -1.22 -3.00
C LEU A 123 15.86 -1.88 -2.33
N ALA A 124 15.88 -3.22 -2.27
CA ALA A 124 17.00 -4.00 -1.74
C ALA A 124 18.26 -3.82 -2.61
N GLU A 125 18.15 -3.97 -3.93
CA GLU A 125 19.26 -3.74 -4.89
C GLU A 125 19.88 -2.35 -4.75
N LYS A 126 19.06 -1.33 -4.44
CA LYS A 126 19.50 0.06 -4.26
C LYS A 126 19.92 0.39 -2.83
N ASN A 127 19.97 -0.59 -1.93
CA ASN A 127 20.28 -0.41 -0.51
C ASN A 127 19.37 0.65 0.17
N ARG A 128 18.10 0.71 -0.22
CA ARG A 128 17.11 1.66 0.34
C ARG A 128 16.02 0.98 1.17
N LEU A 129 15.87 -0.35 1.06
CA LEU A 129 14.77 -1.08 1.67
C LEU A 129 14.72 -0.87 3.19
N TYR A 130 15.83 -1.09 3.89
CA TYR A 130 15.92 -0.89 5.34
C TYR A 130 15.54 0.53 5.77
N LEU A 131 16.08 1.54 5.10
CA LEU A 131 15.80 2.94 5.42
C LEU A 131 14.32 3.30 5.24
N VAL A 132 13.69 2.77 4.19
CA VAL A 132 12.25 2.98 3.94
C VAL A 132 11.43 2.30 5.03
N VAL A 133 11.74 1.05 5.38
CA VAL A 133 11.05 0.30 6.45
C VAL A 133 11.17 1.02 7.79
N GLN A 134 12.38 1.41 8.17
CA GLN A 134 12.62 2.15 9.40
C GLN A 134 11.79 3.43 9.47
N ARG A 135 11.79 4.22 8.41
CA ARG A 135 11.02 5.47 8.35
C ARG A 135 9.51 5.24 8.43
N PHE A 136 8.99 4.22 7.76
CA PHE A 136 7.57 3.88 7.85
C PHE A 136 7.21 3.25 9.20
N ALA A 137 8.10 2.50 9.84
CA ALA A 137 7.89 2.00 11.21
C ALA A 137 7.69 3.14 12.22
N GLU A 138 8.39 4.25 12.05
CA GLU A 138 8.29 5.46 12.87
C GLU A 138 7.07 6.33 12.50
N THR A 139 6.49 6.12 11.31
CA THR A 139 5.36 6.94 10.85
C THR A 139 4.09 6.58 11.64
N GLU A 140 3.53 7.57 12.33
CA GLU A 140 2.34 7.39 13.17
C GLU A 140 1.07 7.35 12.29
N LEU A 141 0.50 6.16 12.14
CA LEU A 141 -0.75 5.92 11.41
C LEU A 141 -1.77 5.14 12.25
N ASP A 142 -1.69 5.28 13.58
CA ASP A 142 -2.62 4.65 14.52
C ASP A 142 -4.06 5.15 14.29
N PRO A 143 -5.07 4.26 14.23
CA PRO A 143 -6.47 4.65 14.07
C PRO A 143 -7.02 5.59 15.14
N GLU A 144 -6.47 5.56 16.35
CA GLU A 144 -6.89 6.45 17.44
C GLU A 144 -6.42 7.90 17.23
N LYS A 145 -5.30 8.09 16.51
CA LYS A 145 -4.71 9.41 16.23
C LYS A 145 -5.02 9.93 14.83
N VAL A 146 -5.17 9.03 13.88
CA VAL A 146 -5.40 9.31 12.46
C VAL A 146 -6.68 8.61 12.02
N THR A 147 -7.73 9.35 11.80
CA THR A 147 -9.03 8.80 11.38
C THR A 147 -8.98 8.26 9.94
N ASN A 148 -9.96 7.43 9.56
CA ASN A 148 -10.09 6.98 8.17
C ASN A 148 -10.36 8.14 7.20
N HIS A 149 -11.02 9.21 7.68
CA HIS A 149 -11.24 10.42 6.90
C HIS A 149 -9.90 11.12 6.60
N ASP A 150 -9.05 11.30 7.62
CA ASP A 150 -7.72 11.91 7.46
C ASP A 150 -6.84 11.10 6.50
N MET A 151 -6.91 9.76 6.59
CA MET A 151 -6.21 8.87 5.66
C MET A 151 -6.70 9.06 4.23
N GLY A 152 -8.02 9.09 4.01
CA GLY A 152 -8.62 9.33 2.69
C GLY A 152 -8.15 10.65 2.09
N GLN A 153 -8.23 11.74 2.86
CA GLN A 153 -7.76 13.06 2.45
C GLN A 153 -6.25 13.07 2.13
N ALA A 154 -5.44 12.43 2.97
CA ALA A 154 -4.00 12.35 2.72
C ALA A 154 -3.68 11.56 1.44
N PHE A 155 -4.39 10.46 1.16
CA PHE A 155 -4.23 9.70 -0.08
C PHE A 155 -4.60 10.51 -1.33
N GLU A 156 -5.71 11.25 -1.31
CA GLU A 156 -6.10 12.14 -2.42
C GLU A 156 -5.03 13.19 -2.70
N GLU A 157 -4.52 13.83 -1.65
CA GLU A 157 -3.46 14.83 -1.76
C GLU A 157 -2.13 14.23 -2.29
N LEU A 158 -1.76 13.04 -1.84
CA LEU A 158 -0.58 12.33 -2.32
C LEU A 158 -0.72 11.95 -3.80
N LEU A 159 -1.88 11.41 -4.20
CA LEU A 159 -2.15 11.05 -5.60
C LEU A 159 -2.06 12.28 -6.50
N ARG A 160 -2.63 13.43 -6.09
CA ARG A 160 -2.52 14.69 -6.83
C ARG A 160 -1.05 15.10 -6.97
N LYS A 161 -0.28 15.07 -5.88
CA LYS A 161 1.13 15.44 -5.90
C LYS A 161 1.98 14.51 -6.79
N PHE A 162 1.71 13.20 -6.78
CA PHE A 162 2.39 12.28 -7.69
C PHE A 162 2.05 12.54 -9.16
N ASN A 163 0.82 12.99 -9.46
CA ASN A 163 0.44 13.37 -10.82
C ASN A 163 1.14 14.67 -11.26
N ASP A 164 1.31 15.63 -10.36
CA ASP A 164 1.98 16.91 -10.65
C ASP A 164 3.48 16.74 -10.94
N VAL A 165 4.13 15.74 -10.34
CA VAL A 165 5.56 15.41 -10.54
C VAL A 165 5.79 14.48 -11.74
N SER A 166 4.73 13.87 -12.29
CA SER A 166 4.85 13.01 -13.47
C SER A 166 5.05 13.86 -14.72
N PRO A 167 6.01 13.52 -15.61
CA PRO A 167 6.19 14.24 -16.87
C PRO A 167 4.88 14.26 -17.65
N ALA A 168 4.54 15.40 -18.26
CA ALA A 168 3.27 15.65 -18.98
C ALA A 168 2.96 14.67 -20.14
N GLY A 169 3.86 13.75 -20.47
CA GLY A 169 3.71 12.72 -21.50
C GLY A 169 3.19 11.35 -21.00
N GLU A 170 3.12 11.12 -19.70
CA GLU A 170 2.64 9.85 -19.12
C GLU A 170 1.16 9.89 -18.69
N GLN A 171 0.47 11.00 -18.88
CA GLN A 171 -0.97 11.04 -18.70
C GLN A 171 -1.63 10.19 -19.78
N TYR A 172 -2.21 9.04 -19.38
CA TYR A 172 -3.09 8.27 -20.23
C TYR A 172 -4.26 9.15 -20.66
N THR A 173 -4.16 9.76 -21.82
CA THR A 173 -5.30 10.36 -22.51
C THR A 173 -6.11 9.16 -23.02
N PRO A 174 -7.34 8.92 -22.52
CA PRO A 174 -8.18 7.88 -23.12
C PRO A 174 -8.25 8.19 -24.62
N PRO A 175 -8.17 7.17 -25.52
CA PRO A 175 -8.24 7.41 -26.95
C PRO A 175 -9.54 8.19 -27.20
N ARG A 176 -9.40 9.46 -27.55
CA ARG A 176 -10.51 10.23 -28.11
C ARG A 176 -10.94 9.46 -29.33
N CYS A 177 -12.16 8.96 -29.32
CA CYS A 177 -12.81 8.55 -30.54
C CYS A 177 -12.60 9.69 -31.54
N HIS A 178 -11.78 9.46 -32.56
CA HIS A 178 -11.68 10.32 -33.71
C HIS A 178 -13.07 10.33 -34.35
N ARG A 179 -13.84 11.35 -34.00
CA ARG A 179 -15.06 11.69 -34.70
C ARG A 179 -14.59 12.19 -36.06
N THR A 180 -14.48 11.25 -36.98
CA THR A 180 -14.36 11.59 -38.40
C THR A 180 -15.53 12.50 -38.74
N HIS A 181 -15.23 13.73 -39.08
CA HIS A 181 -16.18 14.67 -39.64
C HIS A 181 -16.53 14.18 -41.08
N GLY A 182 -17.42 13.19 -41.12
CA GLY A 182 -18.16 12.86 -42.31
C GLY A 182 -19.37 13.79 -42.41
N HIS A 183 -19.29 14.77 -43.29
CA HIS A 183 -20.47 15.53 -43.69
C HIS A 183 -21.48 14.57 -44.32
N ALA A 184 -22.52 14.20 -43.59
CA ALA A 184 -23.77 13.70 -44.13
C ALA A 184 -24.86 14.72 -43.77
N ALA A 185 -25.14 15.60 -44.72
CA ALA A 185 -26.29 16.46 -44.71
C ALA A 185 -27.56 15.61 -44.80
N VAL A 186 -28.24 15.34 -43.70
CA VAL A 186 -29.61 14.80 -43.74
C VAL A 186 -30.56 15.96 -43.88
N ARG A 187 -31.06 16.08 -45.14
CA ARG A 187 -32.10 17.03 -45.56
C ARG A 187 -33.45 16.53 -45.08
N TRP A 188 -34.04 17.19 -44.13
CA TRP A 188 -35.45 17.02 -43.79
C TRP A 188 -36.30 17.75 -44.88
N ARG A 189 -37.25 17.06 -45.42
CA ARG A 189 -38.40 17.63 -46.18
C ARG A 189 -39.70 17.22 -45.47
N PRO A 190 -40.69 18.12 -45.55
CA PRO A 190 -41.92 18.12 -44.69
C PRO A 190 -42.86 16.95 -44.96
#